data_4b49f0b80bc1d1d226bd8d4b8e8bc461
#
_entry.id   4b49f0b80bc1d1d226bd8d4b8e8bc461
#
_cell.length_a   1.000
_cell.length_b   1.000
_cell.length_c   1.000
_cell.angle_alpha   90.00
_cell.angle_beta   90.00
_cell.angle_gamma   90.00
#
_symmetry.space_group_name_H-M   'P 1'
#
loop_
_entity.id
_entity.type
_entity.pdbx_description
1 polymer ?
#
loop_
_entity_poly.entity_id
_entity_poly.type
_entity_poly.pdbx_seq_one_letter_code
_entity_poly.pdbx_strand_id
1 'polypeptide(L)'
;VSVYGAKGLAWIKINDLSKGMDGLQSPILKFIGADVTKSLVNKLSAETGDIIFFGADKTKVVNEAIGALRLKVAEDLNLINEGWAPLWVVDFPMFEEDSTGNLTSLHHPFTAPACDVEALKANPAKALSRAYDMVLNGTELGGGSIRINRPEMQQSVFNVLGIDDSEAQEKFGFLLKALS
;
A
#
# COMPACT_ATOMS: atom_id res chain seq x y z
N VAL A 1 -5.59 0.83 -16.62
CA VAL A 1 -4.51 0.44 -15.68
C VAL A 1 -3.13 0.91 -16.15
N SER A 2 -2.87 1.01 -17.45
CA SER A 2 -1.55 1.42 -17.99
C SER A 2 -1.10 2.82 -17.56
N VAL A 3 -2.03 3.76 -17.36
CA VAL A 3 -1.72 5.12 -16.84
C VAL A 3 -1.16 5.10 -15.42
N TYR A 4 -1.31 3.99 -14.70
CA TYR A 4 -0.75 3.74 -13.37
C TYR A 4 0.50 2.84 -13.42
N GLY A 5 1.10 2.66 -14.60
CA GLY A 5 2.32 1.88 -14.79
C GLY A 5 2.13 0.36 -14.90
N ALA A 6 0.90 -0.16 -14.79
CA ALA A 6 0.65 -1.59 -14.96
C ALA A 6 0.79 -1.99 -16.43
N LYS A 7 1.57 -3.04 -16.70
CA LYS A 7 1.86 -3.55 -18.05
C LYS A 7 0.67 -4.25 -18.70
N GLY A 8 -0.33 -4.64 -17.92
CA GLY A 8 -1.53 -5.31 -18.38
C GLY A 8 -2.50 -5.58 -17.23
N LEU A 9 -3.67 -6.10 -17.58
CA LEU A 9 -4.70 -6.52 -16.64
C LEU A 9 -5.13 -7.93 -17.03
N ALA A 10 -4.69 -8.92 -16.24
CA ALA A 10 -5.16 -10.28 -16.42
C ALA A 10 -6.57 -10.42 -15.81
N TRP A 11 -7.37 -11.32 -16.37
CA TRP A 11 -8.74 -11.52 -15.94
C TRP A 11 -9.20 -12.96 -16.12
N ILE A 12 -10.22 -13.38 -15.34
CA ILE A 12 -10.98 -14.61 -15.54
C ILE A 12 -12.46 -14.24 -15.52
N LYS A 13 -13.17 -14.54 -16.60
CA LYS A 13 -14.63 -14.40 -16.68
C LYS A 13 -15.27 -15.74 -16.33
N ILE A 14 -16.30 -15.70 -15.48
CA ILE A 14 -17.06 -16.85 -15.03
C ILE A 14 -18.38 -16.89 -15.80
N ASN A 15 -18.43 -17.67 -16.86
CA ASN A 15 -19.64 -17.82 -17.67
C ASN A 15 -20.63 -18.81 -17.04
N ASP A 16 -20.13 -19.90 -16.44
CA ASP A 16 -20.98 -20.94 -15.84
C ASP A 16 -20.15 -21.81 -14.87
N LEU A 17 -20.30 -21.61 -13.55
CA LEU A 17 -19.57 -22.40 -12.54
C LEU A 17 -19.94 -23.88 -12.53
N SER A 18 -21.13 -24.25 -12.96
CA SER A 18 -21.58 -25.66 -12.98
C SER A 18 -20.76 -26.52 -13.94
N LYS A 19 -20.13 -25.90 -14.94
CA LYS A 19 -19.27 -26.55 -15.93
C LYS A 19 -17.78 -26.63 -15.51
N GLY A 20 -17.48 -26.21 -14.28
CA GLY A 20 -16.09 -26.18 -13.80
C GLY A 20 -15.19 -25.34 -14.69
N MET A 21 -14.03 -25.90 -15.09
CA MET A 21 -13.04 -25.18 -15.92
C MET A 21 -13.60 -24.79 -17.31
N ASP A 22 -14.47 -25.58 -17.88
CA ASP A 22 -15.09 -25.31 -19.20
C ASP A 22 -16.06 -24.12 -19.18
N GLY A 23 -16.54 -23.77 -18.00
CA GLY A 23 -17.37 -22.58 -17.79
C GLY A 23 -16.60 -21.29 -17.54
N LEU A 24 -15.27 -21.35 -17.52
CA LEU A 24 -14.39 -20.21 -17.32
C LEU A 24 -13.73 -19.76 -18.63
N GLN A 25 -13.51 -18.47 -18.77
CA GLN A 25 -12.87 -17.88 -19.94
C GLN A 25 -11.73 -16.96 -19.50
N SER A 26 -10.51 -17.27 -19.91
CA SER A 26 -9.34 -16.39 -19.74
C SER A 26 -8.14 -16.87 -20.52
N PRO A 27 -7.27 -15.98 -21.01
CA PRO A 27 -6.01 -16.37 -21.63
C PRO A 27 -5.01 -16.96 -20.65
N ILE A 28 -5.16 -16.72 -19.32
CA ILE A 28 -4.20 -17.18 -18.31
C ILE A 28 -4.52 -18.55 -17.70
N LEU A 29 -5.70 -19.12 -17.92
CA LEU A 29 -6.10 -20.41 -17.32
C LEU A 29 -5.11 -21.54 -17.58
N LYS A 30 -4.55 -21.59 -18.80
CA LYS A 30 -3.56 -22.60 -19.19
C LYS A 30 -2.24 -22.51 -18.41
N PHE A 31 -1.95 -21.36 -17.80
CA PHE A 31 -0.71 -21.14 -17.04
C PHE A 31 -0.90 -21.36 -15.54
N ILE A 32 -2.06 -21.04 -14.98
CA ILE A 32 -2.32 -21.13 -13.53
C ILE A 32 -2.86 -22.50 -13.11
N GLY A 33 -3.42 -23.28 -14.04
CA GLY A 33 -3.93 -24.63 -13.78
C GLY A 33 -5.27 -24.68 -13.03
N ALA A 34 -5.89 -25.85 -13.05
CA ALA A 34 -7.25 -26.06 -12.54
C ALA A 34 -7.37 -25.87 -11.02
N ASP A 35 -6.43 -26.42 -10.24
CA ASP A 35 -6.49 -26.40 -8.77
C ASP A 35 -6.35 -24.99 -8.22
N VAL A 36 -5.41 -24.22 -8.76
CA VAL A 36 -5.22 -22.79 -8.37
C VAL A 36 -6.44 -21.97 -8.77
N THR A 37 -6.97 -22.18 -9.98
CA THR A 37 -8.18 -21.49 -10.45
C THR A 37 -9.37 -21.78 -9.55
N LYS A 38 -9.60 -23.04 -9.19
CA LYS A 38 -10.67 -23.43 -8.28
C LYS A 38 -10.50 -22.80 -6.90
N SER A 39 -9.29 -22.80 -6.38
CA SER A 39 -8.97 -22.15 -5.09
C SER A 39 -9.26 -20.64 -5.13
N LEU A 40 -8.91 -19.94 -6.21
CA LEU A 40 -9.18 -18.51 -6.40
C LEU A 40 -10.69 -18.23 -6.44
N VAL A 41 -11.44 -18.98 -7.25
CA VAL A 41 -12.92 -18.84 -7.36
C VAL A 41 -13.56 -19.00 -5.98
N ASN A 42 -13.19 -20.05 -5.23
CA ASN A 42 -13.71 -20.31 -3.89
C ASN A 42 -13.33 -19.21 -2.90
N LYS A 43 -12.05 -18.76 -2.90
CA LYS A 43 -11.55 -17.73 -1.97
C LYS A 43 -12.23 -16.38 -2.16
N LEU A 44 -12.61 -16.08 -3.40
CA LEU A 44 -13.32 -14.84 -3.75
C LEU A 44 -14.84 -14.98 -3.68
N SER A 45 -15.35 -16.18 -3.38
CA SER A 45 -16.79 -16.50 -3.41
C SER A 45 -17.44 -16.04 -4.72
N ALA A 46 -16.69 -16.24 -5.83
CA ALA A 46 -17.12 -15.72 -7.13
C ALA A 46 -18.24 -16.58 -7.72
N GLU A 47 -19.19 -15.95 -8.41
CA GLU A 47 -20.41 -16.55 -8.95
C GLU A 47 -20.43 -16.51 -10.50
N THR A 48 -21.37 -17.25 -11.08
CA THR A 48 -21.65 -17.19 -12.51
C THR A 48 -22.04 -15.77 -12.89
N GLY A 49 -21.37 -15.22 -13.90
CA GLY A 49 -21.53 -13.83 -14.35
C GLY A 49 -20.42 -12.90 -13.89
N ASP A 50 -19.61 -13.30 -12.91
CA ASP A 50 -18.52 -12.49 -12.39
C ASP A 50 -17.29 -12.43 -13.30
N ILE A 51 -16.47 -11.43 -13.06
CA ILE A 51 -15.14 -11.30 -13.64
C ILE A 51 -14.12 -11.00 -12.54
N ILE A 52 -13.05 -11.78 -12.51
CA ILE A 52 -11.92 -11.61 -11.59
C ILE A 52 -10.79 -10.91 -12.31
N PHE A 53 -10.28 -9.81 -11.76
CA PHE A 53 -9.12 -9.10 -12.26
C PHE A 53 -7.88 -9.36 -11.41
N PHE A 54 -6.70 -9.36 -12.04
CA PHE A 54 -5.42 -9.61 -11.38
C PHE A 54 -4.43 -8.48 -11.66
N GLY A 55 -3.83 -7.96 -10.61
CA GLY A 55 -2.65 -7.11 -10.66
C GLY A 55 -1.41 -7.90 -10.26
N ALA A 56 -0.36 -7.85 -11.08
CA ALA A 56 0.93 -8.48 -10.79
C ALA A 56 2.07 -7.56 -11.24
N ASP A 57 2.64 -6.83 -10.29
CA ASP A 57 3.76 -5.90 -10.47
C ASP A 57 4.33 -5.55 -9.09
N LYS A 58 5.18 -4.53 -8.99
CA LYS A 58 5.58 -3.94 -7.72
C LYS A 58 4.34 -3.48 -6.93
N THR A 59 4.39 -3.60 -5.62
CA THR A 59 3.26 -3.29 -4.72
C THR A 59 2.61 -1.93 -5.00
N LYS A 60 3.42 -0.88 -5.21
CA LYS A 60 2.93 0.48 -5.52
C LYS A 60 2.08 0.47 -6.79
N VAL A 61 2.59 -0.11 -7.88
CA VAL A 61 1.88 -0.19 -9.18
C VAL A 61 0.57 -0.97 -9.06
N VAL A 62 0.59 -2.11 -8.35
CA VAL A 62 -0.61 -2.93 -8.13
C VAL A 62 -1.66 -2.16 -7.35
N ASN A 63 -1.27 -1.53 -6.24
CA ASN A 63 -2.20 -0.78 -5.39
C ASN A 63 -2.84 0.39 -6.13
N GLU A 64 -2.07 1.16 -6.88
CA GLU A 64 -2.57 2.29 -7.68
C GLU A 64 -3.49 1.81 -8.82
N ALA A 65 -3.05 0.81 -9.60
CA ALA A 65 -3.80 0.35 -10.76
C ALA A 65 -5.10 -0.37 -10.39
N ILE A 66 -5.07 -1.29 -9.41
CA ILE A 66 -6.26 -2.03 -8.98
C ILE A 66 -7.17 -1.15 -8.13
N GLY A 67 -6.62 -0.26 -7.32
CA GLY A 67 -7.40 0.73 -6.58
C GLY A 67 -8.21 1.65 -7.49
N ALA A 68 -7.59 2.20 -8.54
CA ALA A 68 -8.26 3.01 -9.55
C ALA A 68 -9.30 2.19 -10.35
N LEU A 69 -8.97 0.94 -10.72
CA LEU A 69 -9.90 0.05 -11.39
C LEU A 69 -11.15 -0.21 -10.53
N ARG A 70 -10.98 -0.46 -9.23
CA ARG A 70 -12.08 -0.67 -8.29
C ARG A 70 -13.05 0.50 -8.28
N LEU A 71 -12.54 1.73 -8.21
CA LEU A 71 -13.38 2.93 -8.24
C LEU A 71 -14.10 3.08 -9.57
N LYS A 72 -13.39 2.89 -10.69
CA LYS A 72 -13.97 3.00 -12.02
C LYS A 72 -15.10 1.98 -12.27
N VAL A 73 -14.91 0.74 -11.84
CA VAL A 73 -15.95 -0.31 -11.94
C VAL A 73 -17.15 0.03 -11.06
N ALA A 74 -16.93 0.55 -9.84
CA ALA A 74 -18.01 0.95 -8.95
C ALA A 74 -18.84 2.11 -9.52
N GLU A 75 -18.19 3.08 -10.17
CA GLU A 75 -18.88 4.17 -10.89
C GLU A 75 -19.70 3.64 -12.08
N ASP A 76 -19.08 2.84 -12.94
CA ASP A 76 -19.73 2.31 -14.15
C ASP A 76 -20.95 1.42 -13.86
N LEU A 77 -20.92 0.73 -12.73
CA LEU A 77 -21.99 -0.14 -12.25
C LEU A 77 -22.95 0.54 -11.27
N ASN A 78 -22.79 1.84 -11.01
CA ASN A 78 -23.59 2.61 -10.04
C ASN A 78 -23.64 1.95 -8.64
N LEU A 79 -22.50 1.42 -8.16
CA LEU A 79 -22.36 0.76 -6.88
C LEU A 79 -21.91 1.70 -5.74
N ILE A 80 -21.66 2.97 -6.05
CA ILE A 80 -21.27 3.96 -5.06
C ILE A 80 -22.49 4.36 -4.24
N ASN A 81 -22.43 4.12 -2.94
CA ASN A 81 -23.48 4.50 -2.01
C ASN A 81 -23.44 6.01 -1.71
N GLU A 82 -24.58 6.63 -1.54
CA GLU A 82 -24.70 7.99 -1.02
C GLU A 82 -24.39 8.03 0.48
N GLY A 83 -24.00 9.21 0.96
CA GLY A 83 -23.76 9.46 2.38
C GLY A 83 -22.30 9.71 2.74
N TRP A 84 -22.01 9.79 4.04
CA TRP A 84 -20.70 10.07 4.59
C TRP A 84 -20.07 8.79 5.13
N ALA A 85 -18.93 8.41 4.58
CA ALA A 85 -18.17 7.22 4.96
C ALA A 85 -16.75 7.60 5.43
N PRO A 86 -16.61 8.10 6.69
CA PRO A 86 -15.30 8.43 7.25
C PRO A 86 -14.55 7.15 7.63
N LEU A 87 -13.22 7.17 7.46
CA LEU A 87 -12.33 6.11 7.93
C LEU A 87 -10.95 6.69 8.29
N TRP A 88 -10.20 5.93 9.09
CA TRP A 88 -8.80 6.18 9.36
C TRP A 88 -7.94 5.24 8.51
N VAL A 89 -6.92 5.81 7.87
CA VAL A 89 -5.81 5.06 7.29
C VAL A 89 -4.67 5.11 8.28
N VAL A 90 -4.13 3.95 8.63
CA VAL A 90 -3.05 3.78 9.61
C VAL A 90 -2.04 2.75 9.10
N ASP A 91 -0.98 2.50 9.86
CA ASP A 91 0.06 1.51 9.54
C ASP A 91 0.74 1.77 8.19
N PHE A 92 1.00 3.05 7.89
CA PHE A 92 1.77 3.42 6.73
C PHE A 92 3.20 2.87 6.80
N PRO A 93 3.82 2.51 5.66
CA PRO A 93 5.26 2.32 5.61
C PRO A 93 6.00 3.53 6.18
N MET A 94 7.05 3.28 6.97
CA MET A 94 7.88 4.37 7.51
C MET A 94 8.73 5.03 6.43
N PHE A 95 9.21 4.21 5.49
CA PHE A 95 10.10 4.61 4.40
C PHE A 95 9.58 4.14 3.05
N GLU A 96 10.02 4.81 2.00
CA GLU A 96 9.89 4.36 0.62
C GLU A 96 11.27 4.37 -0.06
N GLU A 97 11.42 3.56 -1.10
CA GLU A 97 12.63 3.56 -1.92
C GLU A 97 12.52 4.64 -2.99
N ASP A 98 13.56 5.47 -3.10
CA ASP A 98 13.73 6.40 -4.22
C ASP A 98 14.14 5.68 -5.52
N SER A 99 14.34 6.44 -6.59
CA SER A 99 14.75 5.89 -7.89
C SER A 99 16.14 5.23 -7.90
N THR A 100 16.94 5.49 -6.87
CA THR A 100 18.32 4.97 -6.71
C THR A 100 18.37 3.79 -5.73
N GLY A 101 17.24 3.45 -5.08
CA GLY A 101 17.13 2.36 -4.10
C GLY A 101 17.47 2.78 -2.68
N ASN A 102 17.65 4.08 -2.40
CA ASN A 102 17.83 4.58 -1.05
C ASN A 102 16.48 4.73 -0.34
N LEU A 103 16.48 4.50 0.98
CA LEU A 103 15.30 4.75 1.79
C LEU A 103 15.11 6.24 2.06
N THR A 104 13.92 6.75 1.82
CA THR A 104 13.49 8.10 2.16
C THR A 104 12.28 8.04 3.08
N SER A 105 12.04 9.09 3.88
CA SER A 105 10.84 9.15 4.72
C SER A 105 9.60 9.30 3.86
N LEU A 106 8.60 8.44 4.04
CA LEU A 106 7.32 8.57 3.35
C LEU A 106 6.57 9.86 3.75
N HIS A 107 6.61 10.22 5.05
CA HIS A 107 5.95 11.41 5.57
C HIS A 107 6.99 12.45 6.06
N HIS A 108 7.61 12.20 7.20
CA HIS A 108 8.54 13.13 7.82
C HIS A 108 9.60 12.40 8.65
N PRO A 109 10.89 12.84 8.66
CA PRO A 109 11.96 12.19 9.42
C PRO A 109 11.73 12.11 10.94
N PHE A 110 10.83 12.92 11.49
CA PHE A 110 10.45 12.92 12.91
C PHE A 110 9.20 12.10 13.21
N THR A 111 8.64 11.40 12.24
CA THR A 111 7.52 10.47 12.47
C THR A 111 8.00 9.27 13.28
N ALA A 112 7.29 8.89 14.32
CA ALA A 112 7.64 7.74 15.14
C ALA A 112 7.39 6.42 14.40
N PRO A 113 8.34 5.49 14.39
CA PRO A 113 8.08 4.12 13.94
C PRO A 113 7.17 3.39 14.95
N ALA A 114 6.46 2.39 14.46
CA ALA A 114 5.62 1.50 15.27
C ALA A 114 6.41 0.34 15.91
N CYS A 115 7.74 0.36 15.84
CA CYS A 115 8.65 -0.64 16.39
C CYS A 115 9.73 0.00 17.26
N ASP A 116 10.50 -0.82 17.97
CA ASP A 116 11.68 -0.39 18.71
C ASP A 116 12.90 -0.17 17.81
N VAL A 117 13.98 0.32 18.41
CA VAL A 117 15.24 0.63 17.71
C VAL A 117 15.88 -0.62 17.09
N GLU A 118 15.82 -1.76 17.76
CA GLU A 118 16.45 -2.99 17.29
C GLU A 118 15.72 -3.55 16.06
N ALA A 119 14.38 -3.56 16.10
CA ALA A 119 13.57 -3.99 14.96
C ALA A 119 13.72 -3.03 13.77
N LEU A 120 13.81 -1.71 14.01
CA LEU A 120 14.06 -0.72 12.98
C LEU A 120 15.40 -0.96 12.29
N LYS A 121 16.47 -1.18 13.04
CA LYS A 121 17.81 -1.46 12.50
C LYS A 121 17.87 -2.77 11.74
N ALA A 122 17.17 -3.80 12.22
CA ALA A 122 17.18 -5.12 11.62
C ALA A 122 16.49 -5.15 10.22
N ASN A 123 15.40 -4.40 10.04
CA ASN A 123 14.67 -4.38 8.77
C ASN A 123 13.93 -3.05 8.54
N PRO A 124 14.64 -1.96 8.24
CA PRO A 124 14.04 -0.65 8.10
C PRO A 124 12.98 -0.59 6.96
N ALA A 125 13.19 -1.31 5.87
CA ALA A 125 12.27 -1.32 4.73
C ALA A 125 10.88 -1.89 5.05
N LYS A 126 10.74 -2.64 6.15
CA LYS A 126 9.45 -3.16 6.64
C LYS A 126 8.88 -2.40 7.82
N ALA A 127 9.58 -1.38 8.31
CA ALA A 127 9.09 -0.59 9.43
C ALA A 127 7.80 0.15 9.06
N LEU A 128 6.81 0.07 9.95
CA LEU A 128 5.58 0.86 9.87
C LEU A 128 5.75 2.14 10.70
N SER A 129 5.04 3.18 10.29
CA SER A 129 5.01 4.46 10.98
C SER A 129 3.74 4.61 11.84
N ARG A 130 3.80 5.53 12.81
CA ARG A 130 2.64 5.98 13.57
C ARG A 130 2.02 7.22 12.93
N ALA A 131 1.95 7.23 11.61
CA ALA A 131 1.20 8.20 10.84
C ALA A 131 -0.26 7.75 10.70
N TYR A 132 -1.16 8.69 10.45
CA TYR A 132 -2.57 8.45 10.29
C TYR A 132 -3.20 9.52 9.41
N ASP A 133 -4.16 9.13 8.56
CA ASP A 133 -4.96 10.03 7.76
C ASP A 133 -6.45 9.80 8.02
N MET A 134 -7.18 10.90 8.16
CA MET A 134 -8.64 10.91 8.15
C MET A 134 -9.12 11.05 6.72
N VAL A 135 -9.84 10.05 6.25
CA VAL A 135 -10.37 9.99 4.88
C VAL A 135 -11.89 10.00 4.91
N LEU A 136 -12.50 10.81 4.05
CA LEU A 136 -13.94 10.87 3.86
C LEU A 136 -14.27 10.62 2.39
N ASN A 137 -15.05 9.59 2.11
CA ASN A 137 -15.49 9.23 0.75
C ASN A 137 -14.31 9.15 -0.25
N GLY A 138 -13.17 8.61 0.17
CA GLY A 138 -11.98 8.47 -0.67
C GLY A 138 -11.10 9.72 -0.77
N THR A 139 -11.44 10.80 -0.07
CA THR A 139 -10.65 12.04 -0.02
C THR A 139 -10.04 12.22 1.35
N GLU A 140 -8.72 12.43 1.42
CA GLU A 140 -8.04 12.82 2.65
C GLU A 140 -8.51 14.19 3.10
N LEU A 141 -9.01 14.28 4.33
CA LEU A 141 -9.40 15.52 4.98
C LEU A 141 -8.26 16.16 5.77
N GLY A 142 -7.37 15.34 6.26
CA GLY A 142 -6.19 15.75 7.01
C GLY A 142 -5.51 14.56 7.62
N GLY A 143 -4.24 14.72 7.93
CA GLY A 143 -3.40 13.67 8.48
C GLY A 143 -2.43 14.19 9.51
N GLY A 144 -1.73 13.26 10.15
CA GLY A 144 -0.71 13.57 11.15
C GLY A 144 0.12 12.36 11.51
N SER A 145 0.98 12.56 12.51
CA SER A 145 1.76 11.44 13.05
C SER A 145 2.13 11.70 14.50
N ILE A 146 2.28 10.60 15.24
CA ILE A 146 3.00 10.65 16.50
C ILE A 146 4.46 10.90 16.19
N ARG A 147 5.07 11.86 16.86
CA ARG A 147 6.47 12.23 16.66
C ARG A 147 7.38 11.42 17.56
N ILE A 148 8.61 11.21 17.08
CA ILE A 148 9.67 10.65 17.90
C ILE A 148 9.94 11.60 19.06
N ASN A 149 10.00 11.05 20.28
CA ASN A 149 10.26 11.78 21.52
C ASN A 149 11.49 11.25 22.30
N ARG A 150 12.29 10.37 21.66
CA ARG A 150 13.51 9.82 22.22
C ARG A 150 14.70 10.05 21.29
N PRO A 151 15.80 10.68 21.78
CA PRO A 151 16.97 10.98 20.94
C PRO A 151 17.56 9.76 20.24
N GLU A 152 17.63 8.61 20.94
CA GLU A 152 18.17 7.37 20.40
C GLU A 152 17.38 6.87 19.18
N MET A 153 16.04 6.93 19.23
CA MET A 153 15.19 6.56 18.12
C MET A 153 15.38 7.54 16.95
N GLN A 154 15.47 8.83 17.24
CA GLN A 154 15.66 9.84 16.19
C GLN A 154 17.00 9.65 15.46
N GLN A 155 18.07 9.37 16.20
CA GLN A 155 19.38 9.07 15.61
C GLN A 155 19.31 7.83 14.73
N SER A 156 18.59 6.78 15.18
CA SER A 156 18.43 5.56 14.39
C SER A 156 17.67 5.79 13.09
N VAL A 157 16.65 6.63 13.11
CA VAL A 157 15.93 7.03 11.88
C VAL A 157 16.83 7.83 10.94
N PHE A 158 17.60 8.79 11.44
CA PHE A 158 18.55 9.54 10.63
C PHE A 158 19.61 8.64 9.98
N ASN A 159 20.14 7.68 10.72
CA ASN A 159 21.10 6.72 10.17
C ASN A 159 20.52 5.90 9.02
N VAL A 160 19.24 5.46 9.12
CA VAL A 160 18.54 4.76 8.04
C VAL A 160 18.38 5.66 6.81
N LEU A 161 18.15 6.95 7.00
CA LEU A 161 17.98 7.94 5.93
C LEU A 161 19.32 8.45 5.36
N GLY A 162 20.47 8.00 5.92
CA GLY A 162 21.79 8.48 5.50
C GLY A 162 22.08 9.93 5.90
N ILE A 163 21.36 10.48 6.88
CA ILE A 163 21.55 11.83 7.43
C ILE A 163 22.61 11.75 8.52
N ASP A 164 23.76 12.34 8.31
CA ASP A 164 24.82 12.39 9.32
C ASP A 164 24.57 13.47 10.39
N ASP A 165 25.38 13.43 11.48
CA ASP A 165 25.21 14.33 12.62
C ASP A 165 25.39 15.82 12.24
N SER A 166 26.23 16.13 11.26
CA SER A 166 26.46 17.49 10.80
C SER A 166 25.23 18.01 10.05
N GLU A 167 24.72 17.21 9.13
CA GLU A 167 23.51 17.52 8.38
C GLU A 167 22.28 17.60 9.28
N ALA A 168 22.16 16.65 10.23
CA ALA A 168 21.10 16.67 11.22
C ALA A 168 21.09 17.94 12.05
N GLN A 169 22.28 18.39 12.49
CA GLN A 169 22.43 19.59 13.29
C GLN A 169 22.16 20.87 12.48
N GLU A 170 22.61 20.92 11.24
CA GLU A 170 22.36 22.05 10.32
C GLU A 170 20.87 22.20 10.00
N LYS A 171 20.22 21.10 9.61
CA LYS A 171 18.81 21.14 9.15
C LYS A 171 17.80 21.14 10.31
N PHE A 172 18.11 20.46 11.41
CA PHE A 172 17.14 20.13 12.48
C PHE A 172 17.63 20.45 13.89
N GLY A 173 18.75 21.15 14.04
CA GLY A 173 19.35 21.42 15.36
C GLY A 173 18.42 22.04 16.38
N PHE A 174 17.46 22.88 15.94
CA PHE A 174 16.45 23.45 16.81
C PHE A 174 15.51 22.38 17.38
N LEU A 175 15.04 21.44 16.54
CA LEU A 175 14.15 20.35 16.97
C LEU A 175 14.89 19.32 17.82
N LEU A 176 16.16 19.03 17.50
CA LEU A 176 16.98 18.09 18.27
C LEU A 176 17.23 18.58 19.70
N LYS A 177 17.39 19.90 19.90
CA LYS A 177 17.47 20.50 21.24
C LYS A 177 16.22 20.32 22.08
N ALA A 178 15.04 20.18 21.45
CA ALA A 178 13.80 19.95 22.16
C ALA A 178 13.64 18.49 22.63
N LEU A 179 14.45 17.58 22.09
CA LEU A 179 14.46 16.15 22.45
C LEU A 179 15.53 15.83 23.53
N SER A 180 16.46 16.75 23.81
CA SER A 180 17.59 16.54 24.74
C SER A 180 17.28 16.89 26.19
#